data_39d63a04e89feafd0cd0c5e20032cc1a
#
_entry.id   39d63a04e89feafd0cd0c5e20032cc1a
#
_cell.length_a   1.000
_cell.length_b   1.000
_cell.length_c   1.000
_cell.angle_alpha   90.00
_cell.angle_beta   90.00
_cell.angle_gamma   90.00
#
_symmetry.space_group_name_H-M   'P 1'
#
loop_
_entity.id
_entity.type
_entity.pdbx_description
1 polymer ?
#
loop_
_entity_poly.entity_id
_entity_poly.type
_entity_poly.pdbx_seq_one_letter_code
_entity_poly.pdbx_strand_id
1 'polypeptide(L)'
;MFREYCRRLGLLLSGLAVSAVGIVLMLQANIGLEPWSVLQQGMSKTFGITYGTAASIVGAAVIALAFFCGESFGLGTLANIFICPVMIDLLLYLNWIPLFTGLWSGLAALLAGMELLALGTWLYMKSALGSGPRDALM
;
A
#
# COMPACT_ATOMS: atom_id res chain seq x y z
N MET A 1 -28.05 2.34 8.80
CA MET A 1 -27.32 3.01 7.71
C MET A 1 -25.99 3.61 8.16
N PHE A 2 -25.99 4.52 9.11
CA PHE A 2 -24.77 5.14 9.67
C PHE A 2 -23.80 4.11 10.29
N ARG A 3 -24.33 3.16 11.06
CA ARG A 3 -23.55 2.11 11.73
C ARG A 3 -22.84 1.19 10.73
N GLU A 4 -23.51 0.87 9.63
CA GLU A 4 -22.94 0.07 8.56
C GLU A 4 -21.83 0.81 7.82
N TYR A 5 -22.01 2.09 7.57
CA TYR A 5 -21.01 2.96 6.94
C TYR A 5 -19.76 3.07 7.81
N CYS A 6 -19.93 3.26 9.12
CA CYS A 6 -18.82 3.28 10.08
C CYS A 6 -18.06 1.95 10.10
N ARG A 7 -18.76 0.83 10.03
CA ARG A 7 -18.13 -0.49 9.94
C ARG A 7 -17.30 -0.65 8.67
N ARG A 8 -17.84 -0.22 7.53
CA ARG A 8 -17.13 -0.26 6.24
C ARG A 8 -15.88 0.62 6.26
N LEU A 9 -16.02 1.81 6.81
CA LEU A 9 -14.89 2.73 6.97
C LEU A 9 -13.81 2.14 7.90
N GLY A 10 -14.22 1.53 8.99
CA GLY A 10 -13.30 0.83 9.91
C GLY A 10 -12.55 -0.31 9.23
N LEU A 11 -13.25 -1.11 8.42
CA LEU A 11 -12.64 -2.18 7.63
C LEU A 11 -11.65 -1.62 6.60
N LEU A 12 -12.00 -0.53 5.95
CA LEU A 12 -11.13 0.15 4.99
C LEU A 12 -9.84 0.60 5.66
N LEU A 13 -9.96 1.34 6.76
CA LEU A 13 -8.79 1.88 7.47
C LEU A 13 -7.91 0.79 8.05
N SER A 14 -8.50 -0.25 8.64
CA SER A 14 -7.73 -1.40 9.16
C SER A 14 -7.03 -2.15 8.04
N GLY A 15 -7.68 -2.36 6.91
CA GLY A 15 -7.08 -2.98 5.73
C GLY A 15 -5.90 -2.19 5.20
N LEU A 16 -6.04 -0.86 5.11
CA LEU A 16 -4.94 0.02 4.67
C LEU A 16 -3.77 0.01 5.66
N ALA A 17 -4.06 0.01 6.96
CA ALA A 17 -3.01 -0.05 7.99
C ALA A 17 -2.24 -1.37 7.92
N VAL A 18 -2.93 -2.49 7.80
CA VAL A 18 -2.30 -3.82 7.66
C VAL A 18 -1.47 -3.89 6.38
N SER A 19 -1.98 -3.38 5.27
CA SER A 19 -1.26 -3.32 4.00
C SER A 19 0.00 -2.46 4.11
N ALA A 20 -0.08 -1.31 4.78
CA ALA A 20 1.07 -0.43 4.99
C ALA A 20 2.17 -1.13 5.80
N VAL A 21 1.81 -1.84 6.86
CA VAL A 21 2.76 -2.63 7.66
C VAL A 21 3.41 -3.72 6.80
N GLY A 22 2.62 -4.41 5.98
CA GLY A 22 3.12 -5.44 5.06
C GLY A 22 4.13 -4.89 4.07
N ILE A 23 3.84 -3.74 3.47
CA ILE A 23 4.75 -3.07 2.52
C ILE A 23 6.05 -2.65 3.22
N VAL A 24 5.96 -2.08 4.42
CA VAL A 24 7.14 -1.68 5.19
C VAL A 24 8.01 -2.89 5.55
N LEU A 25 7.39 -4.01 5.95
CA LEU A 25 8.13 -5.26 6.18
C LEU A 25 8.87 -5.72 4.93
N MET A 26 8.23 -5.68 3.78
CA MET A 26 8.85 -6.06 2.52
C MET A 26 10.00 -5.12 2.15
N LEU A 27 9.84 -3.81 2.36
CA LEU A 27 10.90 -2.83 2.13
C LEU A 27 12.10 -3.06 3.04
N GLN A 28 11.87 -3.37 4.31
CA GLN A 28 12.92 -3.60 5.30
C GLN A 28 13.54 -5.00 5.22
N ALA A 29 12.90 -5.93 4.53
CA ALA A 29 13.44 -7.27 4.33
C ALA A 29 14.77 -7.28 3.56
N ASN A 30 15.00 -6.28 2.71
CA ASN A 30 16.25 -6.07 1.97
C ASN A 30 16.70 -7.26 1.12
N ILE A 31 15.76 -8.08 0.65
CA ILE A 31 16.04 -9.22 -0.24
C ILE A 31 15.51 -8.94 -1.63
N GLY A 32 14.34 -8.32 -1.73
CA GLY A 32 13.69 -8.00 -2.99
C GLY A 32 12.32 -7.41 -2.76
N LEU A 33 11.74 -6.88 -3.82
CA LEU A 33 10.43 -6.24 -3.81
C LEU A 33 9.62 -6.73 -5.00
N GLU A 34 8.31 -6.65 -4.88
CA GLU A 34 7.44 -6.81 -6.04
C GLU A 34 7.72 -5.71 -7.07
N PRO A 35 7.47 -5.96 -8.37
CA PRO A 35 7.80 -4.97 -9.42
C PRO A 35 7.19 -3.58 -9.20
N TRP A 36 6.00 -3.53 -8.63
CA TRP A 36 5.30 -2.28 -8.34
C TRP A 36 6.02 -1.45 -7.28
N SER A 37 6.45 -2.09 -6.21
CA SER A 37 7.21 -1.44 -5.15
C SER A 37 8.61 -1.03 -5.60
N VAL A 38 9.22 -1.80 -6.51
CA VAL A 38 10.51 -1.45 -7.13
C VAL A 38 10.40 -0.14 -7.89
N LEU A 39 9.33 0.06 -8.66
CA LEU A 39 9.09 1.30 -9.38
C LEU A 39 8.97 2.48 -8.43
N GLN A 40 8.17 2.34 -7.38
CA GLN A 40 7.98 3.39 -6.38
C GLN A 40 9.27 3.71 -5.63
N GLN A 41 10.02 2.69 -5.25
CA GLN A 41 11.31 2.87 -4.57
C GLN A 41 12.34 3.51 -5.49
N GLY A 42 12.38 3.10 -6.75
CA GLY A 42 13.25 3.70 -7.76
C GLY A 42 12.98 5.19 -7.95
N MET A 43 11.70 5.57 -8.04
CA MET A 43 11.30 6.98 -8.11
C MET A 43 11.69 7.74 -6.85
N SER A 44 11.48 7.16 -5.68
CA SER A 44 11.87 7.76 -4.40
C SER A 44 13.37 8.08 -4.36
N LYS A 45 14.20 7.14 -4.75
CA LYS A 45 15.67 7.31 -4.74
C LYS A 45 16.15 8.28 -5.81
N THR A 46 15.56 8.23 -7.00
CA THR A 46 15.98 9.07 -8.13
C THR A 46 15.63 10.53 -7.92
N PHE A 47 14.44 10.81 -7.42
CA PHE A 47 13.96 12.19 -7.23
C PHE A 47 14.19 12.74 -5.83
N GLY A 48 14.71 11.93 -4.91
CA GLY A 48 14.92 12.35 -3.53
C GLY A 48 13.64 12.62 -2.75
N ILE A 49 12.54 11.98 -3.13
CA ILE A 49 11.23 12.08 -2.46
C ILE A 49 11.00 10.88 -1.56
N THR A 50 10.02 10.98 -0.68
CA THR A 50 9.65 9.85 0.19
C THR A 50 9.01 8.72 -0.61
N TYR A 51 9.08 7.51 -0.09
CA TYR A 51 8.43 6.36 -0.72
C TYR A 51 6.91 6.58 -0.85
N GLY A 52 6.28 7.13 0.17
CA GLY A 52 4.85 7.43 0.15
C GLY A 52 4.49 8.47 -0.91
N THR A 53 5.31 9.50 -1.09
CA THR A 53 5.13 10.49 -2.16
C THR A 53 5.23 9.83 -3.53
N ALA A 54 6.23 8.98 -3.74
CA ALA A 54 6.38 8.22 -4.99
C ALA A 54 5.17 7.31 -5.22
N ALA A 55 4.71 6.61 -4.19
CA ALA A 55 3.52 5.75 -4.26
C ALA A 55 2.26 6.53 -4.63
N SER A 56 2.09 7.73 -4.06
CA SER A 56 0.95 8.61 -4.38
C SER A 56 1.00 9.10 -5.83
N ILE A 57 2.17 9.47 -6.33
CA ILE A 57 2.34 9.91 -7.72
C ILE A 57 2.02 8.78 -8.69
N VAL A 58 2.56 7.58 -8.45
CA VAL A 58 2.28 6.40 -9.27
C VAL A 58 0.79 6.05 -9.21
N GLY A 59 0.19 6.06 -8.03
CA GLY A 59 -1.24 5.80 -7.85
C GLY A 59 -2.11 6.80 -8.58
N ALA A 60 -1.78 8.09 -8.51
CA ALA A 60 -2.50 9.14 -9.23
C ALA A 60 -2.38 8.98 -10.75
N ALA A 61 -1.19 8.63 -11.25
CA ALA A 61 -0.97 8.37 -12.67
C ALA A 61 -1.80 7.17 -13.15
N VAL A 62 -1.85 6.09 -12.38
CA VAL A 62 -2.64 4.91 -12.68
C VAL A 62 -4.13 5.23 -12.72
N ILE A 63 -4.63 6.01 -11.76
CA ILE A 63 -6.03 6.44 -11.75
C ILE A 63 -6.35 7.31 -12.97
N ALA A 64 -5.47 8.22 -13.33
CA ALA A 64 -5.67 9.05 -14.52
C ALA A 64 -5.78 8.17 -15.76
N LEU A 65 -4.90 7.18 -15.92
CA LEU A 65 -4.97 6.22 -17.03
C LEU A 65 -6.27 5.42 -17.02
N ALA A 66 -6.66 4.90 -15.86
CA ALA A 66 -7.87 4.10 -15.72
C ALA A 66 -9.13 4.96 -15.97
N PHE A 67 -9.12 6.22 -15.61
CA PHE A 67 -10.20 7.16 -15.92
C PHE A 67 -10.37 7.33 -17.43
N PHE A 68 -9.28 7.45 -18.17
CA PHE A 68 -9.33 7.49 -19.64
C PHE A 68 -9.84 6.19 -20.24
N CYS A 69 -9.66 5.07 -19.56
CA CYS A 69 -10.18 3.76 -19.97
C CYS A 69 -11.66 3.55 -19.61
N GLY A 70 -12.29 4.51 -18.92
CA GLY A 70 -13.70 4.44 -18.56
C GLY A 70 -14.03 3.69 -17.29
N GLU A 71 -13.02 3.41 -16.45
CA GLU A 71 -13.22 2.77 -15.16
C GLU A 71 -13.78 3.72 -14.12
N SER A 72 -14.62 3.19 -13.22
CA SER A 72 -15.18 3.95 -12.11
C SER A 72 -14.38 3.76 -10.84
N PHE A 73 -14.25 4.81 -10.05
CA PHE A 73 -13.49 4.78 -8.81
C PHE A 73 -14.41 4.98 -7.61
N GLY A 74 -14.09 4.28 -6.51
CA GLY A 74 -14.75 4.46 -5.23
C GLY A 74 -13.91 5.29 -4.25
N LEU A 75 -14.51 5.63 -3.13
CA LEU A 75 -13.84 6.31 -2.03
C LEU A 75 -12.62 5.53 -1.51
N GLY A 76 -12.71 4.20 -1.55
CA GLY A 76 -11.60 3.34 -1.13
C GLY A 76 -10.35 3.51 -1.99
N THR A 77 -10.52 3.73 -3.28
CA THR A 77 -9.40 3.97 -4.20
C THR A 77 -8.67 5.25 -3.85
N LEU A 78 -9.41 6.33 -3.60
CA LEU A 78 -8.83 7.61 -3.18
C LEU A 78 -8.16 7.49 -1.82
N ALA A 79 -8.78 6.81 -0.86
CA ALA A 79 -8.20 6.57 0.45
C ALA A 79 -6.89 5.79 0.34
N ASN A 80 -6.82 4.79 -0.51
CA ASN A 80 -5.61 4.01 -0.74
C ASN A 80 -4.46 4.88 -1.24
N ILE A 81 -4.73 5.82 -2.14
CA ILE A 81 -3.69 6.70 -2.70
C ILE A 81 -3.16 7.70 -1.69
N PHE A 82 -4.01 8.20 -0.80
CA PHE A 82 -3.61 9.25 0.16
C PHE A 82 -3.25 8.71 1.53
N ILE A 83 -4.03 7.79 2.07
CA ILE A 83 -3.88 7.30 3.45
C ILE A 83 -2.76 6.26 3.54
N CYS A 84 -2.75 5.27 2.65
CA CYS A 84 -1.75 4.20 2.70
C CYS A 84 -0.30 4.73 2.58
N PRO A 85 0.02 5.62 1.62
CA PRO A 85 1.36 6.21 1.53
C PRO A 85 1.76 7.01 2.78
N VAL A 86 0.84 7.75 3.36
CA VAL A 86 1.11 8.49 4.60
C VAL A 86 1.43 7.53 5.75
N MET A 87 0.70 6.44 5.86
CA MET A 87 0.98 5.41 6.86
C MET A 87 2.34 4.75 6.66
N ILE A 88 2.70 4.46 5.41
CA ILE A 88 4.01 3.89 5.07
C ILE A 88 5.12 4.85 5.46
N ASP A 89 5.02 6.12 5.10
CA ASP A 89 6.01 7.14 5.44
C ASP A 89 6.13 7.30 6.95
N LEU A 90 5.01 7.30 7.68
CA LEU A 90 4.99 7.39 9.12
C LEU A 90 5.71 6.21 9.78
N LEU A 91 5.43 4.99 9.31
CA LEU A 91 6.07 3.77 9.83
C LEU A 91 7.58 3.77 9.53
N LEU A 92 7.99 4.23 8.36
CA LEU A 92 9.39 4.36 8.00
C LEU A 92 10.08 5.45 8.83
N TYR A 93 9.42 6.56 9.08
CA TYR A 93 9.93 7.65 9.91
C TYR A 93 10.12 7.22 11.36
N LEU A 94 9.13 6.51 11.94
CA LEU A 94 9.19 5.99 13.30
C LEU A 94 10.23 4.87 13.47
N ASN A 95 10.66 4.27 12.36
CA ASN A 95 11.64 3.19 12.34
C ASN A 95 11.25 2.01 13.25
N TRP A 96 9.95 1.69 13.27
CA TRP A 96 9.40 0.60 14.08
C TRP A 96 9.89 -0.77 13.63
N ILE A 97 10.08 -0.92 12.31
CA ILE A 97 10.55 -2.17 11.73
C ILE A 97 12.00 -1.96 11.33
N PRO A 98 12.96 -2.67 11.96
CA PRO A 98 14.38 -2.50 11.64
C PRO A 98 14.70 -3.09 10.26
N LEU A 99 15.78 -2.61 9.66
CA LEU A 99 16.31 -3.18 8.45
C LEU A 99 16.87 -4.58 8.75
N PHE A 100 16.40 -5.59 8.03
CA PHE A 100 16.88 -6.96 8.17
C PHE A 100 18.15 -7.14 7.35
N THR A 101 19.20 -7.61 7.99
CA THR A 101 20.52 -7.81 7.34
C THR A 101 20.79 -9.28 7.03
N GLY A 102 20.12 -10.21 7.70
CA GLY A 102 20.29 -11.65 7.50
C GLY A 102 19.39 -12.19 6.38
N LEU A 103 19.85 -13.17 5.64
CA LEU A 103 19.07 -13.81 4.57
C LEU A 103 17.79 -14.46 5.13
N TRP A 104 17.91 -15.22 6.20
CA TRP A 104 16.78 -15.95 6.80
C TRP A 104 15.77 -15.00 7.45
N SER A 105 16.27 -14.01 8.19
CA SER A 105 15.40 -13.00 8.80
C SER A 105 14.71 -12.14 7.74
N GLY A 106 15.43 -11.75 6.68
CA GLY A 106 14.86 -11.02 5.56
C GLY A 106 13.81 -11.84 4.81
N LEU A 107 14.05 -13.13 4.59
CA LEU A 107 13.09 -14.02 3.94
C LEU A 107 11.82 -14.17 4.78
N ALA A 108 11.96 -14.35 6.09
CA ALA A 108 10.82 -14.41 7.00
C ALA A 108 10.01 -13.10 6.98
N ALA A 109 10.70 -11.96 7.01
CA ALA A 109 10.07 -10.64 6.93
C ALA A 109 9.35 -10.43 5.60
N LEU A 110 9.94 -10.87 4.49
CA LEU A 110 9.33 -10.79 3.16
C LEU A 110 8.04 -11.60 3.10
N LEU A 111 8.07 -12.84 3.54
CA LEU A 111 6.90 -13.72 3.56
C LEU A 111 5.80 -13.15 4.47
N ALA A 112 6.16 -12.71 5.68
CA ALA A 112 5.22 -12.07 6.60
C ALA A 112 4.61 -10.81 6.00
N GLY A 113 5.41 -9.99 5.33
CA GLY A 113 4.95 -8.79 4.63
C GLY A 113 3.96 -9.10 3.51
N MET A 114 4.24 -10.15 2.72
CA MET A 114 3.33 -10.60 1.66
C MET A 114 1.99 -11.08 2.21
N GLU A 115 2.00 -11.85 3.29
CA GLU A 115 0.77 -12.30 3.96
C GLU A 115 -0.02 -11.13 4.52
N LEU A 116 0.64 -10.19 5.19
CA LEU A 116 -0.01 -8.98 5.72
C LEU A 116 -0.59 -8.13 4.60
N LEU A 117 0.12 -7.98 3.49
CA LEU A 117 -0.38 -7.24 2.34
C LEU A 117 -1.63 -7.91 1.76
N ALA A 118 -1.64 -9.23 1.65
CA ALA A 118 -2.79 -9.99 1.18
C ALA A 118 -3.99 -9.84 2.13
N LEU A 119 -3.77 -9.96 3.44
CA LEU A 119 -4.82 -9.75 4.45
C LEU A 119 -5.36 -8.32 4.41
N GLY A 120 -4.49 -7.34 4.33
CA GLY A 120 -4.88 -5.93 4.23
C GLY A 120 -5.72 -5.65 2.99
N THR A 121 -5.31 -6.19 1.85
CA THR A 121 -6.05 -6.08 0.60
C THR A 121 -7.42 -6.76 0.70
N TRP A 122 -7.50 -7.93 1.32
CA TRP A 122 -8.76 -8.62 1.53
C TRP A 122 -9.71 -7.81 2.42
N LEU A 123 -9.22 -7.28 3.54
CA LEU A 123 -10.02 -6.43 4.45
C LEU A 123 -10.52 -5.16 3.74
N TYR A 124 -9.63 -4.53 3.00
CA TYR A 124 -9.93 -3.33 2.25
C TYR A 124 -10.98 -3.58 1.14
N MET A 125 -10.86 -4.68 0.39
CA MET A 125 -11.86 -5.07 -0.61
C MET A 125 -13.21 -5.40 0.03
N LYS A 126 -13.20 -6.02 1.21
CA LYS A 126 -14.41 -6.35 1.96
C LYS A 126 -15.19 -5.11 2.41
N SER A 127 -14.52 -3.96 2.50
CA SER A 127 -15.22 -2.69 2.80
C SER A 127 -16.22 -2.28 1.71
N ALA A 128 -16.04 -2.79 0.50
CA ALA A 128 -16.87 -2.49 -0.69
C ALA A 128 -16.95 -1.00 -1.05
N LEU A 129 -15.91 -0.22 -0.68
CA LEU A 129 -15.83 1.21 -1.00
C LEU A 129 -15.02 1.49 -2.27
N GLY A 130 -14.53 0.47 -2.95
CA GLY A 130 -13.80 0.58 -4.19
C GLY A 130 -12.56 -0.30 -4.22
N SER A 131 -11.97 -0.50 -5.39
CA SER A 131 -10.73 -1.23 -5.58
C SER A 131 -9.52 -0.28 -5.52
N GLY A 132 -8.34 -0.81 -5.21
CA GLY A 132 -7.10 -0.04 -5.27
C GLY A 132 -6.72 0.30 -6.72
N PRO A 133 -5.85 1.31 -6.93
CA PRO A 133 -5.44 1.70 -8.28
C PRO A 133 -4.79 0.54 -9.04
N ARG A 134 -3.97 -0.22 -8.37
CA ARG A 134 -3.27 -1.39 -8.90
C ARG A 134 -4.25 -2.51 -9.29
N ASP A 135 -5.26 -2.73 -8.45
CA ASP A 135 -6.28 -3.76 -8.69
C ASP A 135 -7.23 -3.37 -9.80
N ALA A 136 -7.47 -2.07 -10.01
CA ALA A 136 -8.29 -1.55 -11.09
C ALA A 136 -7.69 -1.79 -12.48
N LEU A 137 -6.36 -1.93 -12.58
CA LEU A 137 -5.68 -2.25 -13.84
C LEU A 137 -5.63 -3.74 -14.16
N MET A 138 -5.87 -4.61 -13.18
CA MET A 138 -5.92 -6.05 -13.36
C MET A 138 -7.34 -6.53 -13.65
#